data_91a79f99022c9eca4f4ec4e581498a54
#
_entry.id   91a79f99022c9eca4f4ec4e581498a54
#
_cell.length_a   1.000
_cell.length_b   1.000
_cell.length_c   1.000
_cell.angle_alpha   90.00
_cell.angle_beta   90.00
_cell.angle_gamma   90.00
#
_symmetry.space_group_name_H-M   'P 1'
#
loop_
_entity.id
_entity.type
_entity.pdbx_description
1 polymer ?
#
loop_
_entity_poly.entity_id
_entity_poly.type
_entity_poly.pdbx_seq_one_letter_code
_entity_poly.pdbx_strand_id
1 'polypeptide(L)'
;MRVRQMGSDDSKEAAREIVVPGELLAISSKRAGPGTYSEGGKIYAAQLGIKSVRPDSISVVPLSGQYMPMRGDLVVGKIIGVGSSNWLVDINSPYPSPLHVNEVPWRVEFGETRKFMSVGDIVLLKIVGVDEIKRISVSMQDHGLRKLTGGMVIELSPSKVPRVIGKNGSMIQTLKTMTGCRIYVGQNGRIWIDGELDNMVLAVKAIKMIEDEAHNLGLTEKVKRFLEENKVEGA
;
A
#
# COMPACT_ATOMS: atom_id res chain seq x y z
N MET A 1 55.52 9.51 12.53
CA MET A 1 54.86 8.30 12.01
C MET A 1 53.37 8.36 12.39
N ARG A 2 52.51 8.85 11.48
CA ARG A 2 51.08 9.03 11.73
C ARG A 2 50.36 7.84 11.10
N VAL A 3 49.76 6.99 11.94
CA VAL A 3 48.89 5.91 11.50
C VAL A 3 47.55 6.52 11.11
N ARG A 4 47.18 6.43 9.84
CA ARG A 4 45.86 6.75 9.30
C ARG A 4 44.92 5.62 9.73
N GLN A 5 43.93 5.92 10.58
CA GLN A 5 42.78 5.08 10.74
C GLN A 5 41.93 5.17 9.46
N MET A 6 41.86 4.05 8.75
CA MET A 6 40.89 3.83 7.70
C MET A 6 39.55 3.56 8.38
N GLY A 7 38.60 4.48 8.22
CA GLY A 7 37.21 4.25 8.58
C GLY A 7 36.63 3.19 7.66
N SER A 8 36.24 2.06 8.22
CA SER A 8 35.45 1.04 7.53
C SER A 8 34.01 1.53 7.43
N ASP A 9 33.62 1.93 6.24
CA ASP A 9 32.24 2.16 5.85
C ASP A 9 31.57 0.80 5.61
N ASP A 10 31.22 0.15 6.73
CA ASP A 10 30.45 -1.09 6.75
C ASP A 10 28.96 -0.77 6.78
N SER A 11 28.44 -0.19 5.70
CA SER A 11 27.01 -0.26 5.38
C SER A 11 26.68 -1.69 4.92
N LYS A 12 26.65 -2.62 5.90
CA LYS A 12 26.17 -3.99 5.69
C LYS A 12 24.77 -3.93 5.11
N GLU A 13 24.64 -4.30 3.83
CA GLU A 13 23.39 -4.83 3.28
C GLU A 13 22.92 -5.93 4.23
N ALA A 14 21.95 -5.60 5.09
CA ALA A 14 21.35 -6.58 5.97
C ALA A 14 20.69 -7.64 5.07
N ALA A 15 21.30 -8.80 5.00
CA ALA A 15 20.75 -9.94 4.27
C ALA A 15 19.28 -10.09 4.67
N ARG A 16 18.39 -10.10 3.68
CA ARG A 16 16.95 -10.25 3.89
C ARG A 16 16.70 -11.66 4.39
N GLU A 17 16.55 -11.81 5.71
CA GLU A 17 16.29 -13.08 6.37
C GLU A 17 14.84 -13.47 6.13
N ILE A 18 14.61 -14.55 5.36
CA ILE A 18 13.29 -15.14 5.17
C ILE A 18 13.03 -16.02 6.39
N VAL A 19 11.86 -15.84 6.99
CA VAL A 19 11.43 -16.54 8.21
C VAL A 19 10.11 -17.28 7.97
N VAL A 20 9.94 -18.41 8.64
CA VAL A 20 8.74 -19.24 8.57
C VAL A 20 7.88 -19.11 9.83
N PRO A 21 6.56 -19.40 9.78
CA PRO A 21 5.71 -19.37 10.97
C PRO A 21 6.27 -20.24 12.09
N GLY A 22 6.30 -19.69 13.32
CA GLY A 22 6.84 -20.33 14.51
C GLY A 22 8.36 -20.18 14.71
N GLU A 23 9.07 -19.57 13.78
CA GLU A 23 10.50 -19.32 13.89
C GLU A 23 10.80 -18.24 14.94
N LEU A 24 11.79 -18.49 15.81
CA LEU A 24 12.23 -17.53 16.82
C LEU A 24 13.01 -16.38 16.18
N LEU A 25 12.47 -15.18 16.29
CA LEU A 25 13.08 -13.97 15.71
C LEU A 25 14.04 -13.26 16.64
N ALA A 26 13.72 -13.24 17.93
CA ALA A 26 14.57 -12.67 18.97
C ALA A 26 14.09 -13.05 20.37
N ILE A 27 15.05 -12.98 21.32
CA ILE A 27 14.80 -12.95 22.77
C ILE A 27 15.13 -11.52 23.19
N SER A 28 14.14 -10.65 23.35
CA SER A 28 14.40 -9.23 23.64
C SER A 28 13.18 -8.53 24.24
N SER A 29 13.42 -7.37 24.86
CA SER A 29 12.38 -6.46 25.34
C SER A 29 11.71 -5.65 24.22
N LYS A 30 12.06 -5.89 22.95
CA LYS A 30 11.42 -5.23 21.80
C LYS A 30 9.95 -5.66 21.68
N ARG A 31 9.12 -4.78 21.10
CA ARG A 31 7.72 -5.12 20.83
C ARG A 31 7.60 -6.09 19.67
N ALA A 32 6.69 -7.05 19.79
CA ALA A 32 6.19 -7.81 18.65
C ALA A 32 5.39 -6.87 17.74
N GLY A 33 5.85 -6.70 16.49
CA GLY A 33 5.21 -5.90 15.44
C GLY A 33 4.30 -6.75 14.54
N PRO A 34 3.81 -6.16 13.44
CA PRO A 34 2.99 -6.90 12.47
C PRO A 34 3.67 -8.18 11.99
N GLY A 35 2.88 -9.26 11.86
CA GLY A 35 3.40 -10.57 11.41
C GLY A 35 4.24 -11.32 12.44
N THR A 36 4.22 -10.91 13.72
CA THR A 36 4.90 -11.58 14.84
C THR A 36 3.98 -11.72 16.05
N TYR A 37 4.31 -12.64 16.94
CA TYR A 37 3.68 -12.76 18.25
C TYR A 37 4.74 -12.95 19.33
N SER A 38 4.37 -12.62 20.57
CA SER A 38 5.27 -12.75 21.73
C SER A 38 4.74 -13.83 22.66
N GLU A 39 5.63 -14.73 23.09
CA GLU A 39 5.34 -15.77 24.06
C GLU A 39 6.57 -15.97 24.95
N GLY A 40 6.38 -15.93 26.29
CA GLY A 40 7.46 -16.15 27.26
C GLY A 40 8.67 -15.20 27.10
N GLY A 41 8.47 -13.94 26.68
CA GLY A 41 9.55 -12.97 26.45
C GLY A 41 10.34 -13.20 25.15
N LYS A 42 9.87 -14.10 24.30
CA LYS A 42 10.44 -14.40 22.99
C LYS A 42 9.48 -13.91 21.90
N ILE A 43 10.04 -13.48 20.77
CA ILE A 43 9.26 -13.00 19.61
C ILE A 43 9.42 -14.03 18.49
N TYR A 44 8.27 -14.49 17.97
CA TYR A 44 8.18 -15.50 16.91
C TYR A 44 7.52 -14.93 15.67
N ALA A 45 7.86 -15.49 14.51
CA ALA A 45 7.15 -15.20 13.27
C ALA A 45 5.76 -15.83 13.28
N ALA A 46 4.73 -15.04 12.93
CA ALA A 46 3.36 -15.52 12.77
C ALA A 46 3.04 -15.93 11.32
N GLN A 47 3.90 -15.55 10.37
CA GLN A 47 3.69 -15.78 8.94
C GLN A 47 5.01 -15.90 8.18
N LEU A 48 4.96 -16.49 6.99
CA LEU A 48 6.07 -16.52 6.05
C LEU A 48 6.38 -15.12 5.55
N GLY A 49 7.63 -14.68 5.67
CA GLY A 49 8.00 -13.33 5.23
C GLY A 49 9.47 -12.99 5.44
N ILE A 50 9.77 -11.71 5.30
CA ILE A 50 11.10 -11.16 5.54
C ILE A 50 11.10 -10.49 6.91
N LYS A 51 12.05 -10.88 7.75
CA LYS A 51 12.29 -10.27 9.06
C LYS A 51 12.72 -8.81 8.89
N SER A 52 12.07 -7.93 9.61
CA SER A 52 12.37 -6.50 9.65
C SER A 52 12.61 -6.08 11.10
N VAL A 53 13.84 -5.68 11.41
CA VAL A 53 14.24 -5.25 12.75
C VAL A 53 14.31 -3.73 12.78
N ARG A 54 13.54 -3.12 13.67
CA ARG A 54 13.58 -1.68 13.99
C ARG A 54 14.16 -1.51 15.41
N PRO A 55 14.54 -0.28 15.81
CA PRO A 55 15.05 -0.05 17.16
C PRO A 55 14.11 -0.60 18.24
N ASP A 56 12.81 -0.37 18.13
CA ASP A 56 11.81 -0.67 19.17
C ASP A 56 10.94 -1.90 18.89
N SER A 57 10.98 -2.48 17.68
CA SER A 57 10.09 -3.57 17.28
C SER A 57 10.73 -4.52 16.28
N ILE A 58 10.19 -5.74 16.25
CA ILE A 58 10.50 -6.74 15.23
C ILE A 58 9.19 -7.07 14.54
N SER A 59 9.20 -7.09 13.21
CA SER A 59 8.06 -7.40 12.37
C SER A 59 8.45 -8.36 11.25
N VAL A 60 7.47 -9.04 10.69
CA VAL A 60 7.64 -9.87 9.48
C VAL A 60 6.81 -9.27 8.35
N VAL A 61 7.48 -8.90 7.27
CA VAL A 61 6.83 -8.41 6.05
C VAL A 61 6.48 -9.64 5.21
N PRO A 62 5.19 -9.90 4.94
CA PRO A 62 4.79 -11.09 4.18
C PRO A 62 5.33 -11.06 2.76
N LEU A 63 5.76 -12.21 2.24
CA LEU A 63 6.19 -12.37 0.84
C LEU A 63 4.99 -12.39 -0.11
N SER A 64 3.87 -12.94 0.35
CA SER A 64 2.60 -13.02 -0.35
C SER A 64 1.45 -13.06 0.67
N GLY A 65 0.24 -12.83 0.23
CA GLY A 65 -0.95 -12.93 1.07
C GLY A 65 -1.97 -11.85 0.75
N GLN A 66 -3.16 -12.00 1.34
CA GLN A 66 -4.22 -11.00 1.26
C GLN A 66 -3.83 -9.75 2.05
N TYR A 67 -4.38 -8.63 1.64
CA TYR A 67 -4.23 -7.39 2.38
C TYR A 67 -4.86 -7.48 3.76
N MET A 68 -4.06 -7.19 4.78
CA MET A 68 -4.53 -7.08 6.16
C MET A 68 -4.51 -5.60 6.57
N PRO A 69 -5.68 -5.01 6.82
CA PRO A 69 -5.81 -3.59 7.14
C PRO A 69 -5.05 -3.19 8.41
N MET A 70 -4.34 -2.06 8.34
CA MET A 70 -3.67 -1.45 9.47
C MET A 70 -4.09 0.01 9.61
N ARG A 71 -4.14 0.50 10.85
CA ARG A 71 -4.44 1.91 11.11
C ARG A 71 -3.41 2.81 10.41
N GLY A 72 -3.92 3.79 9.68
CA GLY A 72 -3.12 4.75 8.93
C GLY A 72 -2.94 4.42 7.46
N ASP A 73 -3.34 3.20 7.01
CA ASP A 73 -3.24 2.82 5.62
C ASP A 73 -4.16 3.68 4.73
N LEU A 74 -3.61 4.09 3.59
CA LEU A 74 -4.37 4.65 2.48
C LEU A 74 -4.84 3.52 1.58
N VAL A 75 -6.13 3.46 1.27
CA VAL A 75 -6.72 2.36 0.49
C VAL A 75 -7.63 2.88 -0.62
N VAL A 76 -7.61 2.19 -1.75
CA VAL A 76 -8.58 2.40 -2.85
C VAL A 76 -9.71 1.38 -2.65
N GLY A 77 -10.89 1.87 -2.30
CA GLY A 77 -12.08 1.06 -2.06
C GLY A 77 -13.09 1.14 -3.19
N LYS A 78 -13.96 0.12 -3.29
CA LYS A 78 -15.11 0.09 -4.18
C LYS A 78 -16.38 0.00 -3.34
N ILE A 79 -17.35 0.88 -3.61
CA ILE A 79 -18.65 0.82 -2.95
C ILE A 79 -19.38 -0.44 -3.43
N ILE A 80 -19.77 -1.30 -2.49
CA ILE A 80 -20.51 -2.54 -2.76
C ILE A 80 -21.92 -2.54 -2.19
N GLY A 81 -22.23 -1.56 -1.32
CA GLY A 81 -23.57 -1.41 -0.75
C GLY A 81 -23.81 0.01 -0.28
N VAL A 82 -25.10 0.41 -0.25
CA VAL A 82 -25.52 1.74 0.19
C VAL A 82 -26.65 1.59 1.19
N GLY A 83 -26.39 1.95 2.44
CA GLY A 83 -27.34 1.99 3.54
C GLY A 83 -27.95 3.39 3.74
N SER A 84 -28.77 3.57 4.75
CA SER A 84 -29.39 4.85 5.10
C SER A 84 -28.40 5.85 5.73
N SER A 85 -27.36 5.36 6.41
CA SER A 85 -26.36 6.16 7.13
C SER A 85 -24.91 5.76 6.85
N ASN A 86 -24.69 4.84 5.94
CA ASN A 86 -23.36 4.36 5.60
C ASN A 86 -23.29 3.80 4.19
N TRP A 87 -22.08 3.66 3.69
CA TRP A 87 -21.74 2.88 2.50
C TRP A 87 -20.88 1.69 2.91
N LEU A 88 -21.15 0.52 2.33
CA LEU A 88 -20.30 -0.64 2.50
C LEU A 88 -19.22 -0.62 1.42
N VAL A 89 -17.97 -0.66 1.84
CA VAL A 89 -16.80 -0.53 0.97
C VAL A 89 -16.00 -1.83 0.97
N ASP A 90 -15.77 -2.37 -0.21
CA ASP A 90 -14.77 -3.41 -0.42
C ASP A 90 -13.38 -2.76 -0.55
N ILE A 91 -12.50 -3.08 0.37
CA ILE A 91 -11.13 -2.57 0.43
C ILE A 91 -10.09 -3.63 0.10
N ASN A 92 -10.46 -4.69 -0.61
CA ASN A 92 -9.58 -5.82 -0.96
C ASN A 92 -9.00 -6.51 0.29
N SER A 93 -9.80 -6.61 1.35
CA SER A 93 -9.46 -7.32 2.58
C SER A 93 -10.51 -8.40 2.85
N PRO A 94 -10.25 -9.36 3.76
CA PRO A 94 -11.22 -10.41 4.10
C PRO A 94 -12.59 -9.88 4.57
N TYR A 95 -12.62 -8.64 5.07
CA TYR A 95 -13.84 -8.01 5.60
C TYR A 95 -14.08 -6.67 4.92
N PRO A 96 -15.31 -6.42 4.44
CA PRO A 96 -15.71 -5.10 3.95
C PRO A 96 -15.76 -4.10 5.12
N SER A 97 -15.59 -2.83 4.81
CA SER A 97 -15.57 -1.75 5.79
C SER A 97 -16.77 -0.82 5.62
N PRO A 98 -17.51 -0.48 6.69
CA PRO A 98 -18.53 0.55 6.62
C PRO A 98 -17.88 1.95 6.64
N LEU A 99 -18.23 2.79 5.65
CA LEU A 99 -17.95 4.22 5.65
C LEU A 99 -19.21 4.96 6.13
N HIS A 100 -19.17 5.50 7.33
CA HIS A 100 -20.30 6.21 7.93
C HIS A 100 -20.45 7.62 7.35
N VAL A 101 -21.68 8.17 7.31
CA VAL A 101 -21.96 9.53 6.81
C VAL A 101 -21.19 10.63 7.57
N ASN A 102 -20.79 10.38 8.81
CA ASN A 102 -19.96 11.32 9.58
C ASN A 102 -18.47 11.27 9.18
N GLU A 103 -18.06 10.29 8.41
CA GLU A 103 -16.67 10.08 7.99
C GLU A 103 -16.39 10.59 6.57
N VAL A 104 -17.31 11.37 6.00
CA VAL A 104 -17.12 12.05 4.71
C VAL A 104 -17.03 13.56 4.93
N PRO A 105 -16.34 14.32 4.03
CA PRO A 105 -16.10 15.75 4.21
C PRO A 105 -17.32 16.64 3.91
N TRP A 106 -18.46 16.06 3.53
CA TRP A 106 -19.71 16.77 3.25
C TRP A 106 -20.84 16.29 4.17
N ARG A 107 -21.84 17.15 4.36
CA ARG A 107 -23.03 16.80 5.15
C ARG A 107 -23.96 15.90 4.34
N VAL A 108 -24.36 14.79 4.92
CA VAL A 108 -25.33 13.84 4.35
C VAL A 108 -26.51 13.72 5.31
N GLU A 109 -27.73 13.91 4.81
CA GLU A 109 -28.95 13.66 5.58
C GLU A 109 -29.31 12.19 5.58
N PHE A 110 -30.02 11.77 6.62
CA PHE A 110 -30.43 10.37 6.76
C PHE A 110 -31.27 9.91 5.56
N GLY A 111 -30.87 8.81 4.93
CA GLY A 111 -31.52 8.27 3.74
C GLY A 111 -31.06 8.86 2.40
N GLU A 112 -30.24 9.91 2.40
CA GLU A 112 -29.77 10.58 1.17
C GLU A 112 -28.40 10.10 0.66
N THR A 113 -27.88 9.04 1.25
CA THR A 113 -26.57 8.48 0.91
C THR A 113 -26.37 8.20 -0.59
N ARG A 114 -27.44 7.75 -1.29
CA ARG A 114 -27.40 7.46 -2.75
C ARG A 114 -27.17 8.67 -3.64
N LYS A 115 -27.45 9.89 -3.15
CA LYS A 115 -27.19 11.13 -3.89
C LYS A 115 -25.67 11.40 -4.05
N PHE A 116 -24.87 10.90 -3.12
CA PHE A 116 -23.42 11.16 -3.06
C PHE A 116 -22.61 10.04 -3.69
N MET A 117 -22.89 8.78 -3.29
CA MET A 117 -22.16 7.63 -3.78
C MET A 117 -23.08 6.45 -4.03
N SER A 118 -22.82 5.73 -5.11
CA SER A 118 -23.57 4.56 -5.58
C SER A 118 -22.70 3.32 -5.60
N VAL A 119 -23.33 2.14 -5.67
CA VAL A 119 -22.60 0.88 -5.85
C VAL A 119 -21.78 0.94 -7.13
N GLY A 120 -20.52 0.54 -7.04
CA GLY A 120 -19.55 0.61 -8.13
C GLY A 120 -18.61 1.81 -8.08
N ASP A 121 -18.95 2.86 -7.32
CA ASP A 121 -18.08 4.03 -7.16
C ASP A 121 -16.75 3.65 -6.50
N ILE A 122 -15.67 4.28 -6.95
CA ILE A 122 -14.34 4.10 -6.40
C ILE A 122 -14.03 5.26 -5.46
N VAL A 123 -13.44 4.96 -4.32
CA VAL A 123 -13.16 5.94 -3.27
C VAL A 123 -11.74 5.77 -2.72
N LEU A 124 -11.10 6.88 -2.41
CA LEU A 124 -9.82 6.91 -1.71
C LEU A 124 -10.08 7.17 -0.23
N LEU A 125 -9.67 6.23 0.62
CA LEU A 125 -9.99 6.19 2.04
C LEU A 125 -8.73 6.00 2.88
N LYS A 126 -8.81 6.37 4.14
CA LYS A 126 -7.83 6.06 5.16
C LYS A 126 -8.42 5.16 6.24
N ILE A 127 -7.67 4.15 6.66
CA ILE A 127 -8.06 3.31 7.79
C ILE A 127 -7.74 4.05 9.08
N VAL A 128 -8.77 4.34 9.86
CA VAL A 128 -8.65 5.07 11.14
C VAL A 128 -8.60 4.13 12.34
N GLY A 129 -9.09 2.91 12.20
CA GLY A 129 -9.03 1.90 13.25
C GLY A 129 -9.31 0.50 12.75
N VAL A 130 -8.76 -0.46 13.47
CA VAL A 130 -9.09 -1.89 13.36
C VAL A 130 -9.22 -2.38 14.79
N ASP A 131 -10.39 -2.92 15.15
CA ASP A 131 -10.63 -3.42 16.50
C ASP A 131 -10.19 -4.89 16.68
N GLU A 132 -10.31 -5.41 17.88
CA GLU A 132 -9.90 -6.77 18.23
C GLU A 132 -10.70 -7.85 17.47
N ILE A 133 -11.94 -7.55 17.11
CA ILE A 133 -12.82 -8.44 16.33
C ILE A 133 -12.73 -8.18 14.82
N LYS A 134 -11.65 -7.47 14.38
CA LYS A 134 -11.37 -7.18 12.97
C LYS A 134 -12.39 -6.29 12.28
N ARG A 135 -13.18 -5.50 13.02
CA ARG A 135 -13.96 -4.42 12.39
C ARG A 135 -13.04 -3.29 11.97
N ILE A 136 -13.22 -2.88 10.73
CA ILE A 136 -12.37 -1.86 10.11
C ILE A 136 -13.17 -0.56 10.06
N SER A 137 -12.62 0.51 10.61
CA SER A 137 -13.16 1.86 10.52
C SER A 137 -12.36 2.64 9.48
N VAL A 138 -13.05 3.23 8.52
CA VAL A 138 -12.47 4.05 7.45
C VAL A 138 -13.01 5.47 7.49
N SER A 139 -12.22 6.42 7.02
CA SER A 139 -12.61 7.84 6.92
C SER A 139 -12.18 8.43 5.58
N MET A 140 -12.93 9.42 5.15
CA MET A 140 -12.64 10.27 3.98
C MET A 140 -12.40 11.74 4.39
N GLN A 141 -12.29 12.05 5.67
CA GLN A 141 -12.17 13.43 6.15
C GLN A 141 -10.78 14.05 5.94
N ASP A 142 -9.72 13.24 5.86
CA ASP A 142 -8.36 13.75 5.67
C ASP A 142 -8.20 14.42 4.31
N HIS A 143 -7.32 15.42 4.26
CA HIS A 143 -7.02 16.14 3.01
C HIS A 143 -6.54 15.20 1.90
N GLY A 144 -7.12 15.35 0.72
CA GLY A 144 -6.80 14.54 -0.46
C GLY A 144 -7.64 13.27 -0.63
N LEU A 145 -8.36 12.82 0.41
CA LEU A 145 -9.31 11.71 0.31
C LEU A 145 -10.57 12.16 -0.43
N ARG A 146 -11.07 11.32 -1.33
CA ARG A 146 -12.20 11.69 -2.18
C ARG A 146 -12.81 10.50 -2.92
N LYS A 147 -13.97 10.71 -3.50
CA LYS A 147 -14.49 9.87 -4.58
C LYS A 147 -13.59 10.04 -5.80
N LEU A 148 -13.19 8.93 -6.42
CA LEU A 148 -12.39 8.89 -7.64
C LEU A 148 -13.33 8.69 -8.81
N THR A 149 -13.31 9.62 -9.77
CA THR A 149 -14.18 9.61 -10.93
C THR A 149 -13.36 9.44 -12.20
N GLY A 150 -13.86 8.63 -13.13
CA GLY A 150 -13.11 8.27 -14.33
C GLY A 150 -11.98 7.28 -14.06
N GLY A 151 -11.10 7.13 -15.06
CA GLY A 151 -9.94 6.26 -14.93
C GLY A 151 -10.25 4.78 -14.81
N MET A 152 -9.26 4.02 -14.39
CA MET A 152 -9.34 2.58 -14.18
C MET A 152 -8.69 2.17 -12.87
N VAL A 153 -9.12 1.03 -12.33
CA VAL A 153 -8.48 0.39 -11.16
C VAL A 153 -7.80 -0.87 -11.63
N ILE A 154 -6.54 -1.03 -11.24
CA ILE A 154 -5.80 -2.29 -11.38
C ILE A 154 -5.48 -2.85 -10.01
N GLU A 155 -5.30 -4.16 -9.95
CA GLU A 155 -4.91 -4.86 -8.73
C GLU A 155 -3.53 -5.47 -8.90
N LEU A 156 -2.76 -5.44 -7.82
CA LEU A 156 -1.47 -6.09 -7.70
C LEU A 156 -1.32 -6.69 -6.30
N SER A 157 -0.34 -7.54 -6.14
CA SER A 157 -0.03 -8.12 -4.83
C SER A 157 0.28 -7.01 -3.81
N PRO A 158 -0.42 -6.95 -2.65
CA PRO A 158 -0.18 -5.95 -1.61
C PRO A 158 1.28 -5.90 -1.14
N SER A 159 1.98 -7.03 -1.14
CA SER A 159 3.40 -7.12 -0.80
C SER A 159 4.33 -6.37 -1.77
N LYS A 160 3.86 -6.08 -2.99
CA LYS A 160 4.60 -5.36 -4.02
C LYS A 160 4.33 -3.84 -4.03
N VAL A 161 3.28 -3.38 -3.34
CA VAL A 161 2.93 -1.96 -3.22
C VAL A 161 4.12 -1.07 -2.82
N PRO A 162 4.94 -1.44 -1.82
CA PRO A 162 6.11 -0.62 -1.46
C PRO A 162 7.11 -0.42 -2.61
N ARG A 163 7.19 -1.36 -3.56
CA ARG A 163 8.06 -1.23 -4.74
C ARG A 163 7.50 -0.24 -5.75
N VAL A 164 6.19 -0.24 -5.94
CA VAL A 164 5.52 0.74 -6.82
C VAL A 164 5.60 2.16 -6.25
N ILE A 165 5.52 2.30 -4.94
CA ILE A 165 5.70 3.61 -4.26
C ILE A 165 7.18 4.04 -4.37
N GLY A 166 8.12 3.11 -4.10
CA GLY A 166 9.54 3.38 -4.06
C GLY A 166 10.00 4.13 -2.80
N LYS A 167 11.32 4.31 -2.65
CA LYS A 167 11.89 5.03 -1.52
C LYS A 167 11.44 6.49 -1.56
N ASN A 168 10.81 6.96 -0.48
CA ASN A 168 10.23 8.32 -0.37
C ASN A 168 9.29 8.70 -1.54
N GLY A 169 8.61 7.73 -2.14
CA GLY A 169 7.70 7.98 -3.25
C GLY A 169 8.38 8.19 -4.61
N SER A 170 9.67 7.90 -4.76
CA SER A 170 10.42 8.18 -5.98
C SER A 170 9.88 7.46 -7.22
N MET A 171 9.51 6.17 -7.09
CA MET A 171 9.01 5.39 -8.22
C MET A 171 7.64 5.88 -8.68
N ILE A 172 6.71 6.10 -7.75
CA ILE A 172 5.38 6.61 -8.10
C ILE A 172 5.44 8.03 -8.70
N GLN A 173 6.38 8.87 -8.23
CA GLN A 173 6.58 10.18 -8.81
C GLN A 173 7.11 10.09 -10.25
N THR A 174 8.04 9.19 -10.52
CA THR A 174 8.54 8.90 -11.89
C THR A 174 7.39 8.45 -12.79
N LEU A 175 6.56 7.50 -12.35
CA LEU A 175 5.39 7.05 -13.10
C LEU A 175 4.46 8.21 -13.43
N LYS A 176 4.08 9.04 -12.45
CA LYS A 176 3.20 10.20 -12.64
C LYS A 176 3.77 11.21 -13.63
N THR A 177 5.05 11.56 -13.48
CA THR A 177 5.70 12.59 -14.31
C THR A 177 5.86 12.13 -15.76
N MET A 178 6.26 10.87 -15.97
CA MET A 178 6.57 10.37 -17.31
C MET A 178 5.32 9.97 -18.11
N THR A 179 4.26 9.54 -17.44
CA THR A 179 2.98 9.19 -18.10
C THR A 179 1.97 10.33 -18.12
N GLY A 180 2.17 11.39 -17.33
CA GLY A 180 1.17 12.46 -17.18
C GLY A 180 -0.12 12.01 -16.48
N CYS A 181 -0.22 10.75 -16.02
CA CYS A 181 -1.40 10.20 -15.39
C CYS A 181 -1.54 10.62 -13.92
N ARG A 182 -2.77 10.76 -13.47
CA ARG A 182 -3.11 10.81 -12.05
C ARG A 182 -3.13 9.39 -11.51
N ILE A 183 -2.28 9.08 -10.52
CA ILE A 183 -2.15 7.73 -9.98
C ILE A 183 -2.29 7.79 -8.46
N TYR A 184 -3.21 7.00 -7.90
CA TYR A 184 -3.35 6.77 -6.47
C TYR A 184 -3.10 5.30 -6.15
N VAL A 185 -2.15 5.05 -5.25
CA VAL A 185 -1.73 3.70 -4.84
C VAL A 185 -2.27 3.42 -3.45
N GLY A 186 -3.16 2.44 -3.35
CA GLY A 186 -3.64 1.91 -2.06
C GLY A 186 -2.70 0.85 -1.50
N GLN A 187 -2.50 0.84 -0.18
CA GLN A 187 -1.75 -0.21 0.52
C GLN A 187 -2.41 -1.60 0.34
N ASN A 188 -3.69 -1.60 0.00
CA ASN A 188 -4.48 -2.80 -0.30
C ASN A 188 -4.21 -3.43 -1.67
N GLY A 189 -3.21 -2.96 -2.41
CA GLY A 189 -2.84 -3.49 -3.72
C GLY A 189 -3.71 -2.97 -4.86
N ARG A 190 -4.68 -2.09 -4.61
CA ARG A 190 -5.44 -1.42 -5.66
C ARG A 190 -4.78 -0.11 -6.04
N ILE A 191 -4.63 0.11 -7.35
CA ILE A 191 -4.11 1.35 -7.91
C ILE A 191 -5.16 1.92 -8.85
N TRP A 192 -5.55 3.18 -8.61
CA TRP A 192 -6.38 3.93 -9.50
C TRP A 192 -5.51 4.80 -10.41
N ILE A 193 -5.80 4.77 -11.72
CA ILE A 193 -5.04 5.47 -12.75
C ILE A 193 -6.04 6.21 -13.64
N ASP A 194 -5.75 7.48 -13.93
CA ASP A 194 -6.58 8.30 -14.79
C ASP A 194 -5.73 9.24 -15.63
N GLY A 195 -6.10 9.39 -16.91
CA GLY A 195 -5.39 10.17 -17.90
C GLY A 195 -5.81 9.78 -19.32
N GLU A 196 -5.03 10.15 -20.32
CA GLU A 196 -5.17 9.70 -21.68
C GLU A 196 -5.04 8.18 -21.78
N LEU A 197 -5.82 7.53 -22.65
CA LEU A 197 -5.90 6.07 -22.73
C LEU A 197 -4.53 5.42 -22.95
N ASP A 198 -3.75 5.93 -23.90
CA ASP A 198 -2.43 5.37 -24.24
C ASP A 198 -1.45 5.53 -23.08
N ASN A 199 -1.50 6.67 -22.40
CA ASN A 199 -0.69 6.94 -21.21
C ASN A 199 -1.10 6.05 -20.03
N MET A 200 -2.40 5.78 -19.84
CA MET A 200 -2.88 4.83 -18.84
C MET A 200 -2.37 3.42 -19.13
N VAL A 201 -2.44 2.99 -20.41
CA VAL A 201 -1.92 1.67 -20.83
C VAL A 201 -0.41 1.56 -20.56
N LEU A 202 0.34 2.62 -20.86
CA LEU A 202 1.78 2.69 -20.57
C LEU A 202 2.06 2.60 -19.06
N ALA A 203 1.29 3.33 -18.25
CA ALA A 203 1.39 3.28 -16.80
C ALA A 203 1.11 1.87 -16.25
N VAL A 204 0.06 1.21 -16.75
CA VAL A 204 -0.28 -0.18 -16.37
C VAL A 204 0.85 -1.15 -16.72
N LYS A 205 1.42 -1.07 -17.93
CA LYS A 205 2.56 -1.91 -18.34
C LYS A 205 3.77 -1.69 -17.42
N ALA A 206 4.11 -0.45 -17.11
CA ALA A 206 5.20 -0.13 -16.20
C ALA A 206 4.96 -0.66 -14.78
N ILE A 207 3.73 -0.54 -14.25
CA ILE A 207 3.37 -1.07 -12.93
C ILE A 207 3.45 -2.59 -12.90
N LYS A 208 2.99 -3.28 -13.95
CA LYS A 208 3.10 -4.74 -14.06
C LYS A 208 4.57 -5.19 -14.14
N MET A 209 5.41 -4.49 -14.89
CA MET A 209 6.86 -4.75 -14.90
C MET A 209 7.48 -4.60 -13.51
N ILE A 210 7.06 -3.59 -12.72
CA ILE A 210 7.51 -3.40 -11.33
C ILE A 210 7.05 -4.57 -10.45
N GLU A 211 5.83 -5.06 -10.65
CA GLU A 211 5.29 -6.21 -9.90
C GLU A 211 6.10 -7.48 -10.17
N ASP A 212 6.36 -7.79 -11.45
CA ASP A 212 7.06 -8.99 -11.88
C ASP A 212 8.54 -8.97 -11.46
N GLU A 213 9.18 -7.82 -11.56
CA GLU A 213 10.60 -7.64 -11.29
C GLU A 213 10.90 -7.02 -9.91
N ALA A 214 9.96 -7.05 -8.99
CA ALA A 214 10.09 -6.39 -7.68
C ALA A 214 11.35 -6.76 -6.89
N HIS A 215 11.99 -7.87 -7.19
CA HIS A 215 13.20 -8.37 -6.52
C HIS A 215 14.51 -7.90 -7.17
N ASN A 216 14.46 -7.38 -8.40
CA ASN A 216 15.64 -7.01 -9.17
C ASN A 216 16.25 -5.70 -8.68
N LEU A 217 17.60 -5.63 -8.74
CA LEU A 217 18.35 -4.39 -8.54
C LEU A 217 18.25 -3.52 -9.80
N GLY A 218 18.35 -2.19 -9.64
CA GLY A 218 18.33 -1.27 -10.79
C GLY A 218 16.95 -1.08 -11.44
N LEU A 219 15.87 -1.57 -10.81
CA LEU A 219 14.51 -1.51 -11.36
C LEU A 219 14.08 -0.07 -11.73
N THR A 220 14.48 0.93 -10.96
CA THR A 220 14.11 2.33 -11.23
C THR A 220 14.62 2.82 -12.59
N GLU A 221 15.88 2.54 -12.91
CA GLU A 221 16.46 2.92 -14.19
C GLU A 221 15.83 2.13 -15.36
N LYS A 222 15.53 0.86 -15.12
CA LYS A 222 14.84 0.03 -16.12
C LYS A 222 13.43 0.56 -16.44
N VAL A 223 12.68 0.95 -15.40
CA VAL A 223 11.34 1.54 -15.57
C VAL A 223 11.41 2.87 -16.29
N LYS A 224 12.38 3.74 -15.95
CA LYS A 224 12.57 5.01 -16.66
C LYS A 224 12.86 4.79 -18.14
N ARG A 225 13.80 3.92 -18.47
CA ARG A 225 14.13 3.58 -19.87
C ARG A 225 12.92 3.05 -20.61
N PHE A 226 12.18 2.11 -20.01
CA PHE A 226 10.96 1.57 -20.59
C PHE A 226 9.95 2.67 -20.90
N LEU A 227 9.74 3.62 -19.98
CA LEU A 227 8.81 4.75 -20.18
C LEU A 227 9.32 5.72 -21.25
N GLU A 228 10.62 5.98 -21.34
CA GLU A 228 11.24 6.82 -22.37
C GLU A 228 11.08 6.22 -23.77
N GLU A 229 11.37 4.93 -23.90
CA GLU A 229 11.30 4.20 -25.19
C GLU A 229 9.86 4.04 -25.70
N ASN A 230 8.85 4.03 -24.81
CA ASN A 230 7.45 3.83 -25.16
C ASN A 230 6.58 5.09 -24.96
N LYS A 231 7.21 6.25 -24.74
CA LYS A 231 6.48 7.52 -24.63
C LYS A 231 5.77 7.79 -25.94
N VAL A 232 4.44 7.91 -25.88
CA VAL A 232 3.66 8.30 -27.04
C VAL A 232 4.00 9.76 -27.36
N GLU A 233 4.59 10.01 -28.53
CA GLU A 233 4.83 11.37 -29.03
C GLU A 233 3.46 12.01 -29.30
N GLY A 234 3.03 12.93 -28.47
CA GLY A 234 1.80 13.68 -28.69
C GLY A 234 1.05 14.06 -27.41
N ALA A 235 1.66 14.84 -26.54
CA ALA A 235 0.96 15.64 -25.54
C ALA A 235 1.66 16.98 -25.38
#